data_3f209d7932d5b7e35b535b6984025170
#
_entry.id   3f209d7932d5b7e35b535b6984025170
#
_cell.length_a   1.000
_cell.length_b   1.000
_cell.length_c   1.000
_cell.angle_alpha   90.00
_cell.angle_beta   90.00
_cell.angle_gamma   90.00
#
_symmetry.space_group_name_H-M   'P 1'
#
loop_
_entity.id
_entity.type
_entity.pdbx_description
1 polymer ?
#
loop_
_entity_poly.entity_id
_entity_poly.type
_entity_poly.pdbx_seq_one_letter_code
_entity_poly.pdbx_strand_id
1 'polypeptide(L)'
;GSHRMKGFFEYVVPPLEGLWHQQGVDGVDYAHKETFEWTSMIRLPEFVTREEFDWAVQEATAKKKRDFSTAEFRTYDEGLCVQCMHIGPYDTEPETLRQMNAFAAEQGYVPDFTAGRLHHEIYFGDPRRTAPEKLKTVLRHPVRKK
;
A
#
# COMPACT_ATOMS: atom_id res chain seq x y z
N GLY A 1 -16.40 -28.37 8.46
CA GLY A 1 -15.34 -28.80 7.56
C GLY A 1 -14.45 -27.63 7.18
N SER A 2 -13.20 -27.91 6.90
CA SER A 2 -12.25 -26.89 6.46
C SER A 2 -12.53 -26.51 5.00
N HIS A 3 -12.72 -25.23 4.75
CA HIS A 3 -12.76 -24.71 3.39
C HIS A 3 -11.38 -24.79 2.75
N ARG A 4 -11.26 -25.34 1.55
CA ARG A 4 -9.99 -25.46 0.84
C ARG A 4 -10.09 -24.78 -0.52
N MET A 5 -9.12 -23.90 -0.79
CA MET A 5 -8.97 -23.25 -2.09
C MET A 5 -8.18 -24.14 -3.05
N LYS A 6 -8.63 -24.21 -4.30
CA LYS A 6 -7.90 -24.89 -5.36
C LYS A 6 -6.54 -24.21 -5.57
N GLY A 7 -5.46 -25.00 -5.59
CA GLY A 7 -4.11 -24.49 -5.74
C GLY A 7 -3.49 -23.89 -4.48
N PHE A 8 -4.15 -24.07 -3.32
CA PHE A 8 -3.64 -23.56 -2.06
C PHE A 8 -2.24 -24.10 -1.74
N PHE A 9 -1.38 -23.20 -1.30
CA PHE A 9 -0.11 -23.55 -0.63
C PHE A 9 0.07 -22.62 0.57
N GLU A 10 0.83 -23.07 1.56
CA GLU A 10 1.15 -22.23 2.70
C GLU A 10 1.98 -21.03 2.26
N TYR A 11 1.63 -19.87 2.76
CA TYR A 11 2.33 -18.63 2.45
C TYR A 11 2.38 -17.74 3.71
N VAL A 12 3.35 -16.84 3.71
CA VAL A 12 3.43 -15.78 4.73
C VAL A 12 2.54 -14.63 4.27
N VAL A 13 1.67 -14.16 5.16
CA VAL A 13 0.83 -13.00 4.87
C VAL A 13 1.73 -11.80 4.55
N PRO A 14 1.57 -11.18 3.37
CA PRO A 14 2.38 -10.03 2.99
C PRO A 14 2.16 -8.83 3.92
N PRO A 15 3.08 -7.87 3.91
CA PRO A 15 2.92 -6.64 4.67
C PRO A 15 1.65 -5.88 4.31
N LEU A 16 1.13 -5.12 5.28
CA LEU A 16 0.09 -4.13 5.02
C LEU A 16 0.64 -3.05 4.10
N GLU A 17 -0.17 -2.60 3.16
CA GLU A 17 0.15 -1.52 2.23
C GLU A 17 -0.90 -0.42 2.30
N GLY A 18 -0.53 0.77 1.91
CA GLY A 18 -1.43 1.91 1.85
C GLY A 18 -1.25 2.72 0.58
N LEU A 19 -2.36 3.12 -0.02
CA LEU A 19 -2.39 4.15 -1.06
C LEU A 19 -2.92 5.43 -0.43
N TRP A 20 -2.15 6.50 -0.57
CA TRP A 20 -2.45 7.78 0.05
C TRP A 20 -2.81 8.81 -1.00
N HIS A 21 -3.91 9.50 -0.78
CA HIS A 21 -4.42 10.53 -1.65
C HIS A 21 -4.80 11.78 -0.85
N GLN A 22 -4.52 12.95 -1.43
CA GLN A 22 -4.99 14.24 -0.95
C GLN A 22 -5.60 14.98 -2.13
N GLN A 23 -6.82 15.46 -1.98
CA GLN A 23 -7.50 16.19 -3.04
C GLN A 23 -6.70 17.45 -3.43
N GLY A 24 -6.44 17.61 -4.73
CA GLY A 24 -5.72 18.76 -5.28
C GLY A 24 -4.20 18.71 -5.06
N VAL A 25 -3.65 17.60 -4.59
CA VAL A 25 -2.21 17.43 -4.36
C VAL A 25 -1.69 16.25 -5.16
N ASP A 26 -0.61 16.44 -5.89
CA ASP A 26 0.15 15.36 -6.52
C ASP A 26 1.16 14.82 -5.49
N GLY A 27 0.96 13.56 -5.08
CA GLY A 27 1.73 12.96 -4.01
C GLY A 27 1.12 13.24 -2.64
N VAL A 28 1.92 13.66 -1.68
CA VAL A 28 1.49 13.91 -0.29
C VAL A 28 2.06 15.23 0.22
N ASP A 29 1.23 15.96 0.93
CA ASP A 29 1.62 17.17 1.67
C ASP A 29 1.50 16.89 3.17
N TYR A 30 2.63 16.69 3.81
CA TYR A 30 2.71 16.38 5.25
C TYR A 30 2.29 17.55 6.15
N ALA A 31 2.21 18.77 5.61
CA ALA A 31 1.73 19.93 6.36
C ALA A 31 0.21 19.89 6.58
N HIS A 32 -0.51 19.13 5.76
CA HIS A 32 -1.97 19.04 5.78
C HIS A 32 -2.44 17.59 5.94
N LYS A 33 -1.94 16.91 6.97
CA LYS A 33 -2.23 15.49 7.26
C LYS A 33 -3.72 15.20 7.45
N GLU A 34 -4.49 16.18 7.89
CA GLU A 34 -5.93 16.07 8.10
C GLU A 34 -6.72 15.86 6.80
N THR A 35 -6.11 16.13 5.65
CA THR A 35 -6.75 15.95 4.34
C THR A 35 -6.41 14.61 3.68
N PHE A 36 -5.62 13.74 4.33
CA PHE A 36 -5.26 12.45 3.78
C PHE A 36 -6.45 11.51 3.68
N GLU A 37 -6.60 10.91 2.51
CA GLU A 37 -7.46 9.75 2.26
C GLU A 37 -6.55 8.52 2.09
N TRP A 38 -6.91 7.43 2.74
CA TRP A 38 -6.10 6.23 2.77
C TRP A 38 -6.90 5.00 2.37
N THR A 39 -6.36 4.23 1.44
CA THR A 39 -6.85 2.89 1.11
C THR A 39 -5.85 1.89 1.64
N SER A 40 -6.25 1.11 2.64
CA SER A 40 -5.42 0.00 3.13
C SER A 40 -5.64 -1.23 2.27
N MET A 41 -4.57 -1.96 2.00
CA MET A 41 -4.64 -3.17 1.19
C MET A 41 -3.60 -4.19 1.61
N ILE A 42 -3.85 -5.44 1.26
CA ILE A 42 -2.92 -6.56 1.40
C ILE A 42 -2.94 -7.34 0.09
N ARG A 43 -1.76 -7.68 -0.40
CA ARG A 43 -1.64 -8.53 -1.59
C ARG A 43 -2.12 -9.94 -1.28
N LEU A 44 -2.87 -10.51 -2.21
CA LEU A 44 -3.35 -11.89 -2.11
C LEU A 44 -2.53 -12.81 -3.04
N PRO A 45 -2.35 -14.09 -2.64
CA PRO A 45 -1.79 -15.09 -3.55
C PRO A 45 -2.69 -15.32 -4.75
N GLU A 46 -2.11 -15.79 -5.85
CA GLU A 46 -2.82 -16.01 -7.11
C GLU A 46 -3.94 -17.06 -7.00
N PHE A 47 -3.87 -17.98 -6.04
CA PHE A 47 -4.94 -18.97 -5.85
C PHE A 47 -6.21 -18.39 -5.25
N VAL A 48 -6.20 -17.15 -4.74
CA VAL A 48 -7.39 -16.48 -4.23
C VAL A 48 -8.16 -15.88 -5.39
N THR A 49 -9.32 -16.47 -5.69
CA THR A 49 -10.22 -16.00 -6.74
C THR A 49 -11.27 -15.06 -6.16
N ARG A 50 -12.05 -14.40 -7.03
CA ARG A 50 -13.19 -13.58 -6.63
C ARG A 50 -14.18 -14.36 -5.76
N GLU A 51 -14.45 -15.61 -6.11
CA GLU A 51 -15.38 -16.48 -5.36
C GLU A 51 -14.86 -16.75 -3.96
N GLU A 52 -13.55 -17.01 -3.82
CA GLU A 52 -12.91 -17.22 -2.52
C GLU A 52 -12.96 -15.96 -1.66
N PHE A 53 -12.75 -14.81 -2.27
CA PHE A 53 -12.87 -13.53 -1.60
C PHE A 53 -14.29 -13.28 -1.09
N ASP A 54 -15.31 -13.49 -1.94
CA ASP A 54 -16.70 -13.32 -1.56
C ASP A 54 -17.10 -14.26 -0.41
N TRP A 55 -16.65 -15.50 -0.47
CA TRP A 55 -16.84 -16.45 0.62
C TRP A 55 -16.18 -15.96 1.92
N ALA A 56 -14.95 -15.47 1.85
CA ALA A 56 -14.22 -14.97 3.01
C ALA A 56 -14.91 -13.78 3.67
N VAL A 57 -15.46 -12.85 2.89
CA VAL A 57 -16.22 -11.70 3.39
C VAL A 57 -17.46 -12.17 4.16
N GLN A 58 -18.21 -13.12 3.60
CA GLN A 58 -19.40 -13.67 4.26
C GLN A 58 -19.04 -14.40 5.55
N GLU A 59 -18.01 -15.22 5.52
CA GLU A 59 -17.56 -16.00 6.68
C GLU A 59 -17.05 -15.09 7.80
N ALA A 60 -16.26 -14.06 7.46
CA ALA A 60 -15.76 -13.09 8.42
C ALA A 60 -16.90 -12.28 9.05
N THR A 61 -17.86 -11.84 8.25
CA THR A 61 -19.04 -11.10 8.72
C THR A 61 -19.83 -11.94 9.72
N ALA A 62 -20.06 -13.22 9.44
CA ALA A 62 -20.78 -14.12 10.32
C ALA A 62 -20.01 -14.38 11.64
N LYS A 63 -18.71 -14.66 11.55
CA LYS A 63 -17.88 -14.98 12.73
C LYS A 63 -17.63 -13.79 13.63
N LYS A 64 -17.35 -12.64 13.07
CA LYS A 64 -17.00 -11.43 13.82
C LYS A 64 -18.19 -10.57 14.18
N LYS A 65 -19.39 -10.91 13.69
CA LYS A 65 -20.62 -10.11 13.85
C LYS A 65 -20.39 -8.63 13.49
N ARG A 66 -19.63 -8.41 12.43
CA ARG A 66 -19.25 -7.10 11.93
C ARG A 66 -19.31 -7.13 10.40
N ASP A 67 -19.81 -6.05 9.82
CA ASP A 67 -19.90 -5.93 8.35
C ASP A 67 -18.53 -5.72 7.73
N PHE A 68 -18.15 -6.60 6.80
CA PHE A 68 -16.94 -6.50 5.98
C PHE A 68 -17.27 -6.28 4.50
N SER A 69 -18.51 -5.90 4.16
CA SER A 69 -18.94 -5.69 2.77
C SER A 69 -18.23 -4.53 2.07
N THR A 70 -17.56 -3.65 2.83
CA THR A 70 -16.75 -2.56 2.27
C THR A 70 -15.40 -3.01 1.75
N ALA A 71 -14.97 -4.25 2.07
CA ALA A 71 -13.76 -4.80 1.50
C ALA A 71 -13.93 -5.02 -0.02
N GLU A 72 -12.88 -4.71 -0.78
CA GLU A 72 -12.89 -4.84 -2.24
C GLU A 72 -11.80 -5.81 -2.69
N PHE A 73 -12.09 -6.54 -3.75
CA PHE A 73 -11.13 -7.40 -4.44
C PHE A 73 -10.73 -6.72 -5.74
N ARG A 74 -9.44 -6.37 -5.84
CA ARG A 74 -8.93 -5.60 -6.99
C ARG A 74 -7.70 -6.25 -7.59
N THR A 75 -7.56 -6.09 -8.90
CA THR A 75 -6.29 -6.25 -9.60
C THR A 75 -5.70 -4.85 -9.79
N TYR A 76 -4.42 -4.69 -9.46
CA TYR A 76 -3.75 -3.40 -9.46
C TYR A 76 -2.43 -3.47 -10.22
N ASP A 77 -2.30 -2.65 -11.25
CA ASP A 77 -1.07 -2.46 -12.03
C ASP A 77 -0.64 -1.00 -11.92
N GLU A 78 0.40 -0.73 -11.14
CA GLU A 78 0.91 0.63 -10.92
C GLU A 78 1.79 1.13 -12.07
N GLY A 79 2.25 0.25 -12.96
CA GLY A 79 3.20 0.60 -14.00
C GLY A 79 4.58 0.97 -13.43
N LEU A 80 5.29 1.85 -14.11
CA LEU A 80 6.65 2.25 -13.75
C LEU A 80 6.64 3.17 -12.53
N CYS A 81 7.44 2.79 -11.54
CA CYS A 81 7.56 3.51 -10.28
C CYS A 81 9.01 3.65 -9.85
N VAL A 82 9.30 4.64 -9.02
CA VAL A 82 10.52 4.73 -8.22
C VAL A 82 10.17 4.38 -6.78
N GLN A 83 11.05 3.67 -6.11
CA GLN A 83 10.84 3.30 -4.71
C GLN A 83 12.12 3.35 -3.89
N CYS A 84 11.96 3.54 -2.61
CA CYS A 84 13.06 3.59 -1.64
C CYS A 84 12.60 3.08 -0.29
N MET A 85 13.48 2.40 0.45
CA MET A 85 13.24 2.04 1.84
C MET A 85 13.51 3.25 2.73
N HIS A 86 12.50 3.66 3.49
CA HIS A 86 12.66 4.60 4.58
C HIS A 86 12.87 3.84 5.89
N ILE A 87 13.93 4.17 6.63
CA ILE A 87 14.18 3.60 7.95
C ILE A 87 14.06 4.75 8.96
N GLY A 88 13.09 4.65 9.86
CA GLY A 88 12.82 5.66 10.86
C GLY A 88 11.32 6.00 10.98
N PRO A 89 11.01 7.01 11.81
CA PRO A 89 9.63 7.43 12.03
C PRO A 89 9.02 8.03 10.75
N TYR A 90 7.70 8.00 10.66
CA TYR A 90 6.97 8.53 9.50
C TYR A 90 7.21 10.02 9.27
N ASP A 91 7.41 10.79 10.33
CA ASP A 91 7.64 12.24 10.24
C ASP A 91 8.95 12.61 9.53
N THR A 92 9.89 11.68 9.39
CA THR A 92 11.16 11.89 8.65
C THR A 92 11.10 11.39 7.20
N GLU A 93 9.98 10.89 6.74
CA GLU A 93 9.79 10.43 5.35
C GLU A 93 10.03 11.53 4.29
N PRO A 94 9.69 12.82 4.54
CA PRO A 94 9.90 13.86 3.53
C PRO A 94 11.32 13.94 2.98
N GLU A 95 12.34 13.72 3.80
CA GLU A 95 13.73 13.72 3.33
C GLU A 95 14.02 12.51 2.42
N THR A 96 13.53 11.33 2.78
CA THR A 96 13.66 10.14 1.94
C THR A 96 12.95 10.30 0.61
N LEU A 97 11.75 10.89 0.62
CA LEU A 97 11.01 11.21 -0.61
C LEU A 97 11.77 12.18 -1.48
N ARG A 98 12.38 13.20 -0.89
CA ARG A 98 13.20 14.18 -1.62
C ARG A 98 14.36 13.48 -2.35
N GLN A 99 15.07 12.60 -1.66
CA GLN A 99 16.18 11.84 -2.23
C GLN A 99 15.70 10.89 -3.34
N MET A 100 14.60 10.19 -3.11
CA MET A 100 13.99 9.28 -4.10
C MET A 100 13.59 10.02 -5.38
N ASN A 101 12.94 11.16 -5.25
CA ASN A 101 12.50 11.96 -6.39
C ASN A 101 13.68 12.60 -7.12
N ALA A 102 14.73 13.02 -6.40
CA ALA A 102 15.96 13.52 -7.00
C ALA A 102 16.64 12.43 -7.84
N PHE A 103 16.71 11.21 -7.33
CA PHE A 103 17.24 10.05 -8.07
C PHE A 103 16.44 9.82 -9.35
N ALA A 104 15.12 9.81 -9.28
CA ALA A 104 14.27 9.63 -10.47
C ALA A 104 14.54 10.72 -11.51
N ALA A 105 14.64 11.98 -11.09
CA ALA A 105 14.94 13.10 -11.98
C ALA A 105 16.30 12.95 -12.67
N GLU A 106 17.33 12.53 -11.95
CA GLU A 106 18.67 12.26 -12.51
C GLU A 106 18.64 11.17 -13.57
N GLN A 107 17.74 10.18 -13.42
CA GLN A 107 17.56 9.11 -14.38
C GLN A 107 16.66 9.47 -15.56
N GLY A 108 16.15 10.70 -15.61
CA GLY A 108 15.30 11.20 -16.68
C GLY A 108 13.82 10.91 -16.52
N TYR A 109 13.36 10.72 -15.29
CA TYR A 109 11.95 10.46 -14.96
C TYR A 109 11.33 11.61 -14.17
N VAL A 110 10.04 11.75 -14.32
CA VAL A 110 9.24 12.74 -13.59
C VAL A 110 8.05 12.05 -12.92
N PRO A 111 7.51 12.62 -11.83
CA PRO A 111 6.31 12.07 -11.20
C PRO A 111 5.13 12.00 -12.18
N ASP A 112 4.34 10.94 -12.04
CA ASP A 112 3.19 10.68 -12.91
C ASP A 112 1.97 10.25 -12.09
N PHE A 113 1.58 11.07 -11.13
CA PHE A 113 0.40 10.82 -10.29
C PHE A 113 -0.88 10.93 -11.11
N THR A 114 -1.75 9.94 -10.94
CA THR A 114 -3.10 9.89 -11.53
C THR A 114 -4.06 9.32 -10.48
N ALA A 115 -5.35 9.29 -10.80
CA ALA A 115 -6.34 8.72 -9.90
C ALA A 115 -6.08 7.24 -9.53
N GLY A 116 -5.40 6.49 -10.42
CA GLY A 116 -5.03 5.09 -10.19
C GLY A 116 -3.56 4.87 -9.81
N ARG A 117 -2.76 5.92 -9.72
CA ARG A 117 -1.32 5.84 -9.44
C ARG A 117 -0.96 6.87 -8.40
N LEU A 118 -0.97 6.44 -7.14
CA LEU A 118 -0.88 7.30 -5.96
C LEU A 118 0.44 7.10 -5.21
N HIS A 119 0.65 7.91 -4.17
CA HIS A 119 1.69 7.66 -3.17
C HIS A 119 1.39 6.33 -2.49
N HIS A 120 2.33 5.41 -2.57
CA HIS A 120 2.18 4.03 -2.11
C HIS A 120 3.20 3.74 -1.02
N GLU A 121 2.74 3.20 0.09
CA GLU A 121 3.60 2.77 1.19
C GLU A 121 3.40 1.29 1.49
N ILE A 122 4.49 0.61 1.84
CA ILE A 122 4.47 -0.80 2.27
C ILE A 122 5.14 -0.87 3.63
N TYR A 123 4.42 -1.38 4.64
CA TYR A 123 4.82 -1.32 6.04
C TYR A 123 5.43 -2.64 6.50
N PHE A 124 6.75 -2.64 6.81
CA PHE A 124 7.48 -3.83 7.25
C PHE A 124 7.57 -3.94 8.77
N GLY A 125 7.00 -3.02 9.51
CA GLY A 125 6.95 -3.05 10.96
C GLY A 125 5.62 -2.55 11.50
N ASP A 126 5.24 -3.08 12.67
CA ASP A 126 4.06 -2.59 13.39
C ASP A 126 4.50 -1.43 14.29
N PRO A 127 4.00 -0.20 14.07
CA PRO A 127 4.40 0.98 14.85
C PRO A 127 4.04 0.86 16.34
N ARG A 128 3.15 -0.06 16.68
CA ARG A 128 2.78 -0.33 18.08
C ARG A 128 3.79 -1.20 18.81
N ARG A 129 4.67 -1.91 18.08
CA ARG A 129 5.63 -2.90 18.60
C ARG A 129 7.07 -2.60 18.27
N THR A 130 7.30 -1.76 17.27
CA THR A 130 8.63 -1.44 16.76
C THR A 130 9.02 -0.05 17.21
N ALA A 131 10.23 0.12 17.71
CA ALA A 131 10.77 1.44 18.04
C ALA A 131 10.76 2.33 16.79
N PRO A 132 10.37 3.60 16.88
CA PRO A 132 10.21 4.47 15.71
C PRO A 132 11.44 4.52 14.80
N GLU A 133 12.64 4.56 15.38
CA GLU A 133 13.90 4.61 14.63
C GLU A 133 14.23 3.32 13.87
N LYS A 134 13.50 2.24 14.14
CA LYS A 134 13.66 0.92 13.49
C LYS A 134 12.55 0.60 12.50
N LEU A 135 11.55 1.45 12.39
CA LEU A 135 10.48 1.26 11.42
C LEU A 135 11.04 1.25 10.00
N LYS A 136 10.52 0.34 9.18
CA LYS A 136 10.89 0.22 7.77
C LYS A 136 9.64 0.37 6.92
N THR A 137 9.67 1.31 6.00
CA THR A 137 8.56 1.60 5.09
C THR A 137 9.10 1.74 3.69
N VAL A 138 8.60 0.97 2.74
CA VAL A 138 8.86 1.25 1.33
C VAL A 138 7.97 2.41 0.92
N LEU A 139 8.59 3.44 0.36
CA LEU A 139 7.91 4.57 -0.27
C LEU A 139 8.01 4.39 -1.78
N ARG A 140 6.89 4.55 -2.49
CA ARG A 140 6.83 4.33 -3.95
C ARG A 140 6.00 5.41 -4.61
N HIS A 141 6.55 5.99 -5.65
CA HIS A 141 5.87 6.99 -6.48
C HIS A 141 5.82 6.56 -7.94
N PRO A 142 4.68 6.78 -8.62
CA PRO A 142 4.59 6.56 -10.06
C PRO A 142 5.43 7.58 -10.81
N VAL A 143 6.09 7.12 -11.86
CA VAL A 143 6.94 7.97 -12.72
C VAL A 143 6.70 7.66 -14.19
N ARG A 144 7.09 8.61 -15.04
CA ARG A 144 7.17 8.44 -16.48
C ARG A 144 8.45 9.06 -17.01
N LYS A 145 8.86 8.67 -18.19
CA LYS A 145 9.97 9.36 -18.89
C LYS A 145 9.62 10.81 -19.12
N LYS A 146 10.60 11.65 -18.92
CA LYS A 146 10.53 13.07 -19.21
C LYS A 146 10.34 13.34 -20.72
#